data_f3c55025d2487b76a64a20511af4fcca
#
_entry.id   f3c55025d2487b76a64a20511af4fcca
#
_cell.length_a   1.000
_cell.length_b   1.000
_cell.length_c   1.000
_cell.angle_alpha   90.00
_cell.angle_beta   90.00
_cell.angle_gamma   90.00
#
_symmetry.space_group_name_H-M   'P 1'
#
loop_
_entity.id
_entity.type
_entity.pdbx_description
1 polymer ?
#
loop_
_entity_poly.entity_id
_entity_poly.type
_entity_poly.pdbx_seq_one_letter_code
_entity_poly.pdbx_strand_id
1 'polypeptide(L)'
;MLKKIFILAMSLSLCLMTACSSGSSDMGTRTTMEYVRDMGLGINLGNTFDCAGDWHSSGGTPTDVETAWGSPIITKEMIKGYAAGGFGVMRLPVSWTSLMDKDGNIDKAFLDRVEEVVKWILDSGMYCILNSHHDGWSEKFVEDYDGAMKIYERMWTQVAKRFNKYGEKLMFESMNEVGFDTVWNTYAGNDGKEEAFEIFNSINQKFVDVVRGSGGNNSQRHLLIASYWTSVERACDELFKLPDDPAGRMAVSVHYYGPSTLTLLSADASWGKAKTDWGSDADYAELNMWFDMLEEDLIDKGIPVIVGEYGCFGDNKTREVRQQWTLDVANAAYSRGACPILWDTPGGEFNRYRAIYERPEFIEELVSIAD
;
A
#
# COMPACT_ATOMS: atom_id res chain seq x y z
N MET A 1 -55.54 14.47 -54.79
CA MET A 1 -55.67 14.47 -53.33
C MET A 1 -54.53 13.75 -52.72
N LEU A 2 -53.44 14.48 -52.33
CA LEU A 2 -52.25 13.88 -51.67
C LEU A 2 -52.44 14.06 -50.15
N LYS A 3 -52.46 12.93 -49.41
CA LYS A 3 -52.40 12.93 -47.95
C LYS A 3 -50.95 13.04 -47.51
N LYS A 4 -50.59 14.11 -46.83
CA LYS A 4 -49.32 14.32 -46.14
C LYS A 4 -49.36 13.54 -44.84
N ILE A 5 -48.45 12.60 -44.69
CA ILE A 5 -48.19 11.91 -43.39
C ILE A 5 -47.12 12.72 -42.66
N PHE A 6 -47.46 13.25 -41.50
CA PHE A 6 -46.51 13.84 -40.57
C PHE A 6 -45.92 12.73 -39.70
N ILE A 7 -44.60 12.51 -39.80
CA ILE A 7 -43.85 11.67 -38.88
C ILE A 7 -43.33 12.55 -37.75
N LEU A 8 -43.88 12.34 -36.56
CA LEU A 8 -43.44 13.00 -35.33
C LEU A 8 -42.21 12.24 -34.80
N ALA A 9 -41.04 12.82 -34.95
CA ALA A 9 -39.82 12.29 -34.35
C ALA A 9 -39.78 12.64 -32.87
N MET A 10 -39.96 11.63 -32.01
CA MET A 10 -39.86 11.75 -30.57
C MET A 10 -38.39 11.59 -30.21
N SER A 11 -37.67 12.68 -29.96
CA SER A 11 -36.33 12.69 -29.46
C SER A 11 -36.34 12.26 -27.97
N LEU A 12 -35.88 11.04 -27.71
CA LEU A 12 -35.67 10.53 -26.36
C LEU A 12 -34.37 11.14 -25.82
N SER A 13 -34.49 12.17 -24.99
CA SER A 13 -33.38 12.77 -24.27
C SER A 13 -32.98 11.80 -23.15
N LEU A 14 -31.89 11.07 -23.37
CA LEU A 14 -31.28 10.24 -22.33
C LEU A 14 -30.54 11.16 -21.36
N CYS A 15 -31.17 11.53 -20.25
CA CYS A 15 -30.52 12.15 -19.12
C CYS A 15 -29.54 11.10 -18.51
N LEU A 16 -28.25 11.19 -18.84
CA LEU A 16 -27.22 10.58 -18.00
C LEU A 16 -27.26 11.28 -16.64
N MET A 17 -27.92 10.68 -15.68
CA MET A 17 -27.70 11.00 -14.29
C MET A 17 -26.30 10.47 -13.93
N THR A 18 -25.32 11.36 -13.89
CA THR A 18 -24.08 11.11 -13.15
C THR A 18 -24.46 10.96 -11.68
N ALA A 19 -24.64 9.72 -11.26
CA ALA A 19 -24.71 9.41 -9.84
C ALA A 19 -23.34 9.77 -9.24
N CYS A 20 -23.30 10.85 -8.47
CA CYS A 20 -22.24 11.03 -7.46
C CYS A 20 -22.37 9.83 -6.52
N SER A 21 -21.54 8.80 -6.72
CA SER A 21 -21.44 7.70 -5.78
C SER A 21 -20.75 8.22 -4.53
N SER A 22 -21.51 8.63 -3.53
CA SER A 22 -21.05 8.53 -2.15
C SER A 22 -20.62 7.09 -1.96
N GLY A 23 -19.33 6.84 -1.62
CA GLY A 23 -18.77 5.51 -1.55
C GLY A 23 -19.73 4.55 -0.85
N SER A 24 -20.08 3.45 -1.53
CA SER A 24 -20.98 2.43 -1.00
C SER A 24 -20.43 1.95 0.35
N SER A 25 -21.28 1.87 1.36
CA SER A 25 -20.94 1.22 2.64
C SER A 25 -21.02 -0.30 2.56
N ASP A 26 -21.27 -0.86 1.38
CA ASP A 26 -21.39 -2.28 1.12
C ASP A 26 -19.99 -2.92 0.98
N MET A 27 -19.87 -4.17 1.44
CA MET A 27 -18.64 -4.95 1.36
C MET A 27 -18.56 -5.83 0.11
N GLY A 28 -19.54 -5.77 -0.78
CA GLY A 28 -19.54 -6.54 -2.00
C GLY A 28 -19.40 -8.05 -1.81
N THR A 29 -19.40 -8.79 -2.91
CA THR A 29 -19.25 -10.26 -2.92
C THR A 29 -18.01 -10.73 -3.69
N ARG A 30 -17.15 -9.80 -4.14
CA ARG A 30 -15.94 -10.10 -4.90
C ARG A 30 -14.97 -10.92 -4.05
N THR A 31 -14.30 -11.86 -4.70
CA THR A 31 -13.12 -12.52 -4.13
C THR A 31 -12.00 -11.51 -3.97
N THR A 32 -11.00 -11.80 -3.13
CA THR A 32 -9.86 -10.89 -2.99
C THR A 32 -9.02 -10.82 -4.26
N MET A 33 -8.98 -11.88 -5.06
CA MET A 33 -8.32 -11.86 -6.37
C MET A 33 -8.98 -10.87 -7.33
N GLU A 34 -10.31 -10.91 -7.46
CA GLU A 34 -11.08 -9.95 -8.26
C GLU A 34 -10.93 -8.52 -7.73
N TYR A 35 -10.90 -8.37 -6.40
CA TYR A 35 -10.73 -7.10 -5.72
C TYR A 35 -9.36 -6.47 -6.01
N VAL A 36 -8.28 -7.25 -5.90
CA VAL A 36 -6.91 -6.79 -6.21
C VAL A 36 -6.77 -6.43 -7.68
N ARG A 37 -7.37 -7.23 -8.57
CA ARG A 37 -7.36 -6.93 -10.00
C ARG A 37 -8.08 -5.63 -10.35
N ASP A 38 -9.19 -5.33 -9.71
CA ASP A 38 -9.98 -4.10 -9.93
C ASP A 38 -9.26 -2.83 -9.41
N MET A 39 -8.26 -2.97 -8.56
CA MET A 39 -7.40 -1.86 -8.13
C MET A 39 -6.53 -1.32 -9.27
N GLY A 40 -6.22 -2.13 -10.29
CA GLY A 40 -5.30 -1.75 -11.37
C GLY A 40 -3.90 -1.45 -10.82
N LEU A 41 -3.37 -0.26 -11.14
CA LEU A 41 -2.13 0.25 -10.56
C LEU A 41 -2.40 1.25 -9.44
N GLY A 42 -1.45 1.35 -8.51
CA GLY A 42 -1.55 2.24 -7.37
C GLY A 42 -0.38 3.20 -7.20
N ILE A 43 -0.57 4.12 -6.25
CA ILE A 43 0.45 5.08 -5.83
C ILE A 43 0.42 5.25 -4.31
N ASN A 44 1.60 5.39 -3.68
CA ASN A 44 1.70 5.69 -2.26
C ASN A 44 1.65 7.21 -2.01
N LEU A 45 1.08 7.61 -0.88
CA LEU A 45 1.21 8.95 -0.34
C LEU A 45 2.31 8.95 0.73
N GLY A 46 3.56 8.66 0.32
CA GLY A 46 4.71 8.50 1.21
C GLY A 46 5.26 9.81 1.75
N ASN A 47 6.04 9.73 2.82
CA ASN A 47 6.61 10.87 3.54
C ASN A 47 5.54 11.88 4.01
N THR A 48 4.47 11.33 4.60
CA THR A 48 3.36 12.10 5.17
C THR A 48 3.02 11.57 6.57
N PHE A 49 1.99 10.75 6.71
CA PHE A 49 1.64 10.14 8.01
C PHE A 49 2.56 8.97 8.41
N ASP A 50 3.38 8.47 7.49
CA ASP A 50 4.45 7.50 7.74
C ASP A 50 5.69 8.09 8.45
N CYS A 51 5.77 9.42 8.59
CA CYS A 51 6.86 10.06 9.33
C CYS A 51 6.90 9.52 10.76
N ALA A 52 8.04 8.92 11.12
CA ALA A 52 8.26 8.36 12.45
C ALA A 52 8.92 9.35 13.39
N GLY A 53 8.45 9.40 14.63
CA GLY A 53 8.99 10.25 15.71
C GLY A 53 8.09 10.22 16.93
N ASP A 54 8.60 10.71 18.06
CA ASP A 54 7.82 10.86 19.30
C ASP A 54 7.31 12.31 19.43
N TRP A 55 6.30 12.64 18.63
CA TRP A 55 5.63 13.95 18.72
C TRP A 55 4.63 14.01 19.85
N HIS A 56 4.08 12.88 20.31
CA HIS A 56 3.11 12.85 21.42
C HIS A 56 3.73 13.42 22.70
N SER A 57 4.92 12.93 23.08
CA SER A 57 5.62 13.40 24.30
C SER A 57 6.02 14.86 24.27
N SER A 58 6.20 15.45 23.08
CA SER A 58 6.55 16.87 22.90
C SER A 58 5.34 17.78 22.70
N GLY A 59 4.11 17.24 22.74
CA GLY A 59 2.88 18.00 22.48
C GLY A 59 2.69 18.35 21.00
N GLY A 60 3.24 17.52 20.11
CA GLY A 60 3.09 17.67 18.67
C GLY A 60 1.67 17.47 18.17
N THR A 61 1.44 17.86 16.95
CA THR A 61 0.15 17.86 16.27
C THR A 61 0.18 16.96 15.03
N PRO A 62 -0.98 16.61 14.44
CA PRO A 62 -1.02 15.90 13.15
C PRO A 62 -0.20 16.58 12.05
N THR A 63 -0.17 17.92 12.02
CA THR A 63 0.61 18.70 11.05
C THR A 63 2.12 18.49 11.22
N ASP A 64 2.61 18.32 12.45
CA ASP A 64 4.03 18.09 12.70
C ASP A 64 4.46 16.73 12.11
N VAL A 65 3.63 15.70 12.24
CA VAL A 65 3.87 14.40 11.59
C VAL A 65 3.81 14.55 10.06
N GLU A 66 2.73 15.11 9.55
CA GLU A 66 2.41 15.21 8.12
C GLU A 66 3.49 15.95 7.30
N THR A 67 4.21 16.89 7.95
CA THR A 67 5.21 17.75 7.29
C THR A 67 6.65 17.44 7.63
N ALA A 68 6.90 16.50 8.55
CA ALA A 68 8.24 16.24 9.10
C ALA A 68 9.28 15.85 8.05
N TRP A 69 8.90 15.13 7.00
CA TRP A 69 9.80 14.70 5.93
C TRP A 69 9.61 15.49 4.63
N GLY A 70 9.19 16.76 4.76
CA GLY A 70 9.17 17.72 3.66
C GLY A 70 7.91 17.72 2.81
N SER A 71 6.87 16.98 3.19
CA SER A 71 5.57 17.10 2.54
C SER A 71 4.89 18.41 2.94
N PRO A 72 4.18 19.10 2.04
CA PRO A 72 3.19 20.08 2.45
C PRO A 72 2.00 19.36 3.11
N ILE A 73 1.21 20.12 3.88
CA ILE A 73 -0.05 19.61 4.42
C ILE A 73 -0.92 19.06 3.28
N ILE A 74 -1.41 17.83 3.43
CA ILE A 74 -2.25 17.18 2.43
C ILE A 74 -3.55 17.95 2.27
N THR A 75 -3.97 18.19 1.03
CA THR A 75 -5.23 18.83 0.71
C THR A 75 -6.12 17.93 -0.16
N LYS A 76 -7.41 18.22 -0.15
CA LYS A 76 -8.36 17.49 -1.01
C LYS A 76 -8.02 17.65 -2.50
N GLU A 77 -7.48 18.81 -2.88
CA GLU A 77 -7.02 19.11 -4.24
C GLU A 77 -5.83 18.23 -4.64
N MET A 78 -4.89 17.98 -3.71
CA MET A 78 -3.79 17.04 -3.95
C MET A 78 -4.31 15.63 -4.23
N ILE A 79 -5.23 15.13 -3.39
CA ILE A 79 -5.82 13.80 -3.61
C ILE A 79 -6.56 13.71 -4.95
N LYS A 80 -7.29 14.76 -5.34
CA LYS A 80 -7.92 14.82 -6.68
C LYS A 80 -6.89 14.83 -7.80
N GLY A 81 -5.78 15.54 -7.61
CA GLY A 81 -4.67 15.57 -8.56
C GLY A 81 -4.04 14.18 -8.74
N TYR A 82 -3.80 13.46 -7.65
CA TYR A 82 -3.34 12.08 -7.69
C TYR A 82 -4.31 11.17 -8.46
N ALA A 83 -5.60 11.25 -8.15
CA ALA A 83 -6.65 10.46 -8.81
C ALA A 83 -6.77 10.77 -10.31
N ALA A 84 -6.49 12.02 -10.72
CA ALA A 84 -6.53 12.43 -12.14
C ALA A 84 -5.46 11.73 -12.99
N GLY A 85 -4.43 11.15 -12.38
CA GLY A 85 -3.44 10.32 -13.07
C GLY A 85 -3.96 8.95 -13.50
N GLY A 86 -5.12 8.51 -13.03
CA GLY A 86 -5.72 7.24 -13.41
C GLY A 86 -5.37 6.05 -12.50
N PHE A 87 -4.62 6.26 -11.41
CA PHE A 87 -4.39 5.21 -10.42
C PHE A 87 -5.69 4.77 -9.74
N GLY A 88 -5.89 3.46 -9.61
CA GLY A 88 -7.09 2.90 -9.01
C GLY A 88 -7.01 2.76 -7.49
N VAL A 89 -5.81 2.76 -6.89
CA VAL A 89 -5.60 2.63 -5.45
C VAL A 89 -4.54 3.59 -4.94
N MET A 90 -4.78 4.16 -3.75
CA MET A 90 -3.78 4.90 -2.98
C MET A 90 -3.45 4.15 -1.69
N ARG A 91 -2.19 3.80 -1.48
CA ARG A 91 -1.71 3.33 -0.18
C ARG A 91 -1.37 4.54 0.67
N LEU A 92 -1.97 4.59 1.85
CA LEU A 92 -1.79 5.65 2.85
C LEU A 92 -1.01 5.08 4.03
N PRO A 93 0.33 5.18 4.02
CA PRO A 93 1.15 4.70 5.12
C PRO A 93 1.01 5.61 6.35
N VAL A 94 0.87 5.00 7.54
CA VAL A 94 0.66 5.72 8.80
C VAL A 94 1.51 5.13 9.93
N SER A 95 2.34 5.95 10.55
CA SER A 95 3.07 5.63 11.78
C SER A 95 2.26 6.11 12.99
N TRP A 96 1.39 5.24 13.50
CA TRP A 96 0.42 5.58 14.56
C TRP A 96 1.09 5.96 15.87
N THR A 97 2.25 5.32 16.17
CA THR A 97 3.01 5.60 17.40
C THR A 97 3.55 7.00 17.45
N SER A 98 3.64 7.69 16.32
CA SER A 98 4.10 9.10 16.25
C SER A 98 3.24 10.05 17.08
N LEU A 99 1.93 9.78 17.20
CA LEU A 99 0.99 10.50 18.07
C LEU A 99 0.14 9.52 18.89
N MET A 100 0.82 8.62 19.61
CA MET A 100 0.20 7.66 20.51
C MET A 100 0.81 7.77 21.90
N ASP A 101 -0.01 7.69 22.94
CA ASP A 101 0.49 7.70 24.32
C ASP A 101 1.13 6.36 24.71
N LYS A 102 1.81 6.33 25.85
CA LYS A 102 2.48 5.12 26.38
C LYS A 102 1.53 3.95 26.67
N ASP A 103 0.23 4.22 26.80
CA ASP A 103 -0.81 3.21 27.04
C ASP A 103 -1.44 2.71 25.72
N GLY A 104 -0.92 3.15 24.57
CA GLY A 104 -1.36 2.76 23.24
C GLY A 104 -2.63 3.49 22.74
N ASN A 105 -2.96 4.66 23.32
CA ASN A 105 -4.07 5.47 22.83
C ASN A 105 -3.58 6.40 21.72
N ILE A 106 -4.14 6.28 20.54
CA ILE A 106 -3.89 7.19 19.43
C ILE A 106 -4.51 8.54 19.74
N ASP A 107 -3.76 9.62 19.49
CA ASP A 107 -4.30 10.98 19.62
C ASP A 107 -5.55 11.15 18.74
N LYS A 108 -6.60 11.71 19.33
CA LYS A 108 -7.89 11.84 18.64
C LYS A 108 -7.80 12.74 17.41
N ALA A 109 -7.05 13.83 17.46
CA ALA A 109 -6.92 14.75 16.33
C ALA A 109 -6.14 14.07 15.19
N PHE A 110 -5.16 13.21 15.51
CA PHE A 110 -4.43 12.44 14.51
C PHE A 110 -5.34 11.42 13.82
N LEU A 111 -6.12 10.67 14.59
CA LEU A 111 -7.08 9.72 14.03
C LEU A 111 -8.16 10.41 13.18
N ASP A 112 -8.64 11.58 13.62
CA ASP A 112 -9.59 12.41 12.86
C ASP A 112 -8.97 12.89 11.54
N ARG A 113 -7.69 13.30 11.56
CA ARG A 113 -6.98 13.80 10.37
C ARG A 113 -6.72 12.69 9.35
N VAL A 114 -6.27 11.52 9.80
CA VAL A 114 -6.10 10.35 8.93
C VAL A 114 -7.44 9.96 8.29
N GLU A 115 -8.53 9.93 9.06
CA GLU A 115 -9.86 9.63 8.51
C GLU A 115 -10.30 10.66 7.47
N GLU A 116 -9.99 11.93 7.67
CA GLU A 116 -10.31 12.98 6.68
C GLU A 116 -9.64 12.71 5.34
N VAL A 117 -8.35 12.33 5.35
CA VAL A 117 -7.61 11.99 4.12
C VAL A 117 -8.12 10.69 3.50
N VAL A 118 -8.40 9.64 4.29
CA VAL A 118 -9.05 8.41 3.81
C VAL A 118 -10.35 8.73 3.08
N LYS A 119 -11.19 9.61 3.64
CA LYS A 119 -12.43 10.02 2.97
C LYS A 119 -12.17 10.71 1.64
N TRP A 120 -11.17 11.59 1.54
CA TRP A 120 -10.84 12.24 0.27
C TRP A 120 -10.37 11.24 -0.79
N ILE A 121 -9.58 10.23 -0.39
CA ILE A 121 -9.15 9.14 -1.28
C ILE A 121 -10.37 8.38 -1.80
N LEU A 122 -11.24 7.91 -0.92
CA LEU A 122 -12.44 7.15 -1.29
C LEU A 122 -13.44 7.99 -2.12
N ASP A 123 -13.64 9.27 -1.75
CA ASP A 123 -14.48 10.22 -2.49
C ASP A 123 -13.95 10.51 -3.90
N SER A 124 -12.65 10.36 -4.15
CA SER A 124 -12.06 10.50 -5.48
C SER A 124 -12.27 9.28 -6.38
N GLY A 125 -12.83 8.20 -5.82
CA GLY A 125 -13.10 6.94 -6.53
C GLY A 125 -12.02 5.88 -6.37
N MET A 126 -10.84 6.22 -5.84
CA MET A 126 -9.75 5.26 -5.59
C MET A 126 -10.08 4.30 -4.44
N TYR A 127 -9.47 3.13 -4.45
CA TYR A 127 -9.29 2.31 -3.27
C TYR A 127 -8.31 2.96 -2.31
N CYS A 128 -8.39 2.63 -1.02
CA CYS A 128 -7.45 3.09 0.00
C CYS A 128 -6.89 1.89 0.76
N ILE A 129 -5.57 1.77 0.86
CA ILE A 129 -4.91 0.83 1.75
C ILE A 129 -4.34 1.62 2.92
N LEU A 130 -4.77 1.29 4.13
CA LEU A 130 -4.36 1.95 5.37
C LEU A 130 -3.57 0.95 6.22
N ASN A 131 -2.35 1.31 6.64
CA ASN A 131 -1.46 0.40 7.35
C ASN A 131 -0.98 0.91 8.72
N SER A 132 -0.13 0.11 9.36
CA SER A 132 0.82 0.45 10.41
C SER A 132 2.22 0.46 9.78
N HIS A 133 2.91 1.62 9.77
CA HIS A 133 4.12 1.79 8.95
C HIS A 133 5.41 1.72 9.79
N HIS A 134 5.96 2.84 10.23
CA HIS A 134 7.17 2.89 11.05
C HIS A 134 6.84 2.98 12.55
N ASP A 135 6.10 2.00 13.03
CA ASP A 135 5.62 2.00 14.41
C ASP A 135 6.64 1.39 15.37
N GLY A 136 6.98 2.12 16.43
CA GLY A 136 8.01 1.72 17.41
C GLY A 136 7.67 0.49 18.27
N TRP A 137 6.47 -0.10 18.11
CA TRP A 137 6.13 -1.36 18.75
C TRP A 137 6.88 -2.55 18.13
N SER A 138 7.19 -2.47 16.84
CA SER A 138 7.80 -3.59 16.09
C SER A 138 9.18 -3.98 16.66
N GLU A 139 9.99 -3.01 17.07
CA GLU A 139 11.32 -3.26 17.64
C GLU A 139 11.27 -3.94 19.01
N LYS A 140 10.14 -3.83 19.74
CA LYS A 140 9.98 -4.34 21.09
C LYS A 140 9.54 -5.80 21.18
N PHE A 141 9.10 -6.42 20.08
CA PHE A 141 8.59 -7.80 20.12
C PHE A 141 9.62 -8.82 20.60
N VAL A 142 10.89 -8.57 20.37
CA VAL A 142 11.98 -9.45 20.80
C VAL A 142 12.26 -9.30 22.31
N GLU A 143 12.15 -8.10 22.85
CA GLU A 143 12.46 -7.82 24.26
C GLU A 143 11.26 -7.99 25.19
N ASP A 144 10.07 -7.60 24.73
CA ASP A 144 8.81 -7.62 25.49
C ASP A 144 7.64 -7.95 24.54
N TYR A 145 7.55 -9.22 24.14
CA TYR A 145 6.50 -9.70 23.24
C TYR A 145 5.09 -9.36 23.72
N ASP A 146 4.77 -9.62 25.00
CA ASP A 146 3.45 -9.37 25.54
C ASP A 146 3.08 -7.89 25.60
N GLY A 147 4.05 -7.04 25.95
CA GLY A 147 3.88 -5.59 25.96
C GLY A 147 3.70 -5.03 24.56
N ALA A 148 4.54 -5.42 23.62
CA ALA A 148 4.44 -5.03 22.22
C ALA A 148 3.11 -5.48 21.59
N MET A 149 2.70 -6.74 21.84
CA MET A 149 1.42 -7.27 21.35
C MET A 149 0.22 -6.50 21.90
N LYS A 150 0.24 -6.09 23.15
CA LYS A 150 -0.83 -5.26 23.74
C LYS A 150 -0.96 -3.91 23.07
N ILE A 151 0.17 -3.25 22.80
CA ILE A 151 0.18 -1.96 22.08
C ILE A 151 -0.35 -2.13 20.66
N TYR A 152 0.11 -3.14 19.94
CA TYR A 152 -0.34 -3.46 18.59
C TYR A 152 -1.86 -3.76 18.55
N GLU A 153 -2.34 -4.62 19.44
CA GLU A 153 -3.76 -4.95 19.56
C GLU A 153 -4.60 -3.71 19.89
N ARG A 154 -4.13 -2.85 20.81
CA ARG A 154 -4.83 -1.63 21.19
C ARG A 154 -4.88 -0.63 20.03
N MET A 155 -3.79 -0.46 19.31
CA MET A 155 -3.70 0.38 18.12
C MET A 155 -4.73 -0.07 17.07
N TRP A 156 -4.67 -1.34 16.65
CA TRP A 156 -5.59 -1.87 15.64
C TRP A 156 -7.04 -1.87 16.10
N THR A 157 -7.31 -2.08 17.39
CA THR A 157 -8.67 -1.97 17.94
C THR A 157 -9.26 -0.57 17.70
N GLN A 158 -8.48 0.48 17.89
CA GLN A 158 -8.93 1.87 17.68
C GLN A 158 -9.12 2.16 16.19
N VAL A 159 -8.17 1.78 15.35
CA VAL A 159 -8.24 1.95 13.90
C VAL A 159 -9.43 1.16 13.33
N ALA A 160 -9.53 -0.14 13.62
CA ALA A 160 -10.61 -0.97 13.13
C ALA A 160 -11.99 -0.46 13.56
N LYS A 161 -12.14 -0.03 14.82
CA LYS A 161 -13.38 0.55 15.33
C LYS A 161 -13.76 1.85 14.63
N ARG A 162 -12.76 2.73 14.37
CA ARG A 162 -12.98 4.02 13.70
C ARG A 162 -13.54 3.82 12.30
N PHE A 163 -12.99 2.85 11.57
CA PHE A 163 -13.31 2.63 10.16
C PHE A 163 -14.29 1.48 9.89
N ASN A 164 -14.97 0.93 10.91
CA ASN A 164 -15.81 -0.27 10.77
C ASN A 164 -17.05 -0.11 9.88
N LYS A 165 -17.43 1.13 9.55
CA LYS A 165 -18.56 1.44 8.65
C LYS A 165 -18.16 1.74 7.21
N TYR A 166 -16.85 1.86 6.96
CA TYR A 166 -16.35 2.11 5.60
C TYR A 166 -16.53 0.88 4.73
N GLY A 167 -16.91 1.09 3.48
CA GLY A 167 -17.20 0.03 2.53
C GLY A 167 -15.97 -0.69 2.00
N GLU A 168 -16.20 -1.48 0.97
CA GLU A 168 -15.23 -2.40 0.37
C GLU A 168 -13.93 -1.71 -0.09
N LYS A 169 -14.00 -0.47 -0.59
CA LYS A 169 -12.83 0.24 -1.12
C LYS A 169 -11.76 0.62 -0.07
N LEU A 170 -12.01 0.39 1.22
CA LEU A 170 -10.99 0.53 2.26
C LEU A 170 -10.45 -0.84 2.65
N MET A 171 -9.16 -1.06 2.47
CA MET A 171 -8.39 -2.23 2.90
C MET A 171 -7.47 -1.87 4.05
N PHE A 172 -7.23 -2.79 4.97
CA PHE A 172 -6.21 -2.63 6.01
C PHE A 172 -5.02 -3.53 5.72
N GLU A 173 -3.81 -2.99 5.92
CA GLU A 173 -2.55 -3.73 5.83
C GLU A 173 -1.95 -3.88 7.23
N SER A 174 -1.56 -5.11 7.59
CA SER A 174 -1.18 -5.48 8.96
C SER A 174 -0.01 -4.68 9.51
N MET A 175 1.04 -4.53 8.72
CA MET A 175 2.27 -3.80 9.06
C MET A 175 3.06 -3.50 7.78
N ASN A 176 4.07 -2.65 7.91
CA ASN A 176 5.04 -2.38 6.86
C ASN A 176 6.19 -3.41 6.90
N GLU A 177 7.39 -2.99 6.57
CA GLU A 177 8.63 -3.77 6.51
C GLU A 177 9.11 -4.17 7.92
N VAL A 178 8.49 -5.18 8.51
CA VAL A 178 8.84 -5.69 9.83
C VAL A 178 9.61 -7.00 9.72
N GLY A 179 10.68 -7.10 10.49
CA GLY A 179 11.49 -8.29 10.70
C GLY A 179 12.29 -8.17 11.99
N PHE A 180 12.98 -9.23 12.39
CA PHE A 180 13.63 -9.35 13.70
C PHE A 180 15.08 -9.76 13.54
N ASP A 181 15.96 -8.83 13.12
CA ASP A 181 17.37 -9.10 12.82
C ASP A 181 18.19 -9.60 14.03
N THR A 182 17.71 -9.31 15.25
CA THR A 182 18.32 -9.82 16.48
C THR A 182 17.95 -11.28 16.77
N VAL A 183 16.85 -11.78 16.18
CA VAL A 183 16.44 -13.21 16.26
C VAL A 183 17.02 -13.96 15.08
N TRP A 184 16.84 -13.44 13.87
CA TRP A 184 17.31 -14.04 12.65
C TRP A 184 18.08 -13.02 11.81
N ASN A 185 19.42 -13.17 11.80
CA ASN A 185 20.25 -12.39 10.88
C ASN A 185 20.18 -13.01 9.48
N THR A 186 19.40 -12.41 8.63
CA THR A 186 19.11 -12.87 7.26
C THR A 186 20.35 -12.98 6.36
N TYR A 187 21.48 -12.38 6.75
CA TYR A 187 22.76 -12.45 6.04
C TYR A 187 23.71 -13.51 6.62
N ALA A 188 23.39 -14.13 7.75
CA ALA A 188 24.27 -15.04 8.47
C ALA A 188 23.82 -16.52 8.44
N GLY A 189 22.74 -16.83 7.75
CA GLY A 189 22.18 -18.18 7.64
C GLY A 189 20.78 -18.31 8.23
N ASN A 190 20.41 -19.52 8.67
CA ASN A 190 19.04 -19.82 9.08
C ASN A 190 18.84 -19.92 10.60
N ASP A 191 19.86 -19.65 11.40
CA ASP A 191 19.72 -19.68 12.87
C ASP A 191 18.72 -18.63 13.32
N GLY A 192 17.69 -19.08 14.07
CA GLY A 192 16.59 -18.22 14.53
C GLY A 192 15.47 -17.96 13.50
N LYS A 193 15.57 -18.48 12.27
CA LYS A 193 14.58 -18.25 11.22
C LYS A 193 13.19 -18.73 11.62
N GLU A 194 13.06 -19.94 12.16
CA GLU A 194 11.76 -20.49 12.60
C GLU A 194 11.14 -19.63 13.67
N GLU A 195 11.90 -19.24 14.71
CA GLU A 195 11.43 -18.38 15.78
C GLU A 195 10.98 -16.99 15.26
N ALA A 196 11.75 -16.41 14.35
CA ALA A 196 11.40 -15.13 13.74
C ALA A 196 10.06 -15.20 12.97
N PHE A 197 9.85 -16.28 12.21
CA PHE A 197 8.58 -16.48 11.50
C PHE A 197 7.42 -16.82 12.45
N GLU A 198 7.65 -17.55 13.54
CA GLU A 198 6.62 -17.80 14.56
C GLU A 198 6.11 -16.50 15.18
N ILE A 199 7.02 -15.62 15.60
CA ILE A 199 6.69 -14.28 16.10
C ILE A 199 5.90 -13.51 15.02
N PHE A 200 6.43 -13.45 13.81
CA PHE A 200 5.84 -12.69 12.71
C PHE A 200 4.44 -13.16 12.33
N ASN A 201 4.25 -14.46 12.17
CA ASN A 201 2.95 -15.07 11.86
C ASN A 201 1.92 -14.80 12.97
N SER A 202 2.35 -14.81 14.24
CA SER A 202 1.47 -14.54 15.39
C SER A 202 0.97 -13.08 15.40
N ILE A 203 1.79 -12.11 14.95
CA ILE A 203 1.40 -10.71 14.81
C ILE A 203 0.36 -10.56 13.70
N ASN A 204 0.57 -11.20 12.56
CA ASN A 204 -0.40 -11.20 11.46
C ASN A 204 -1.73 -11.86 11.88
N GLN A 205 -1.69 -12.96 12.65
CA GLN A 205 -2.90 -13.57 13.19
C GLN A 205 -3.64 -12.62 14.13
N LYS A 206 -2.92 -11.96 15.04
CA LYS A 206 -3.51 -10.98 15.97
C LYS A 206 -4.20 -9.84 15.21
N PHE A 207 -3.61 -9.35 14.12
CA PHE A 207 -4.23 -8.34 13.26
C PHE A 207 -5.59 -8.81 12.72
N VAL A 208 -5.65 -10.00 12.15
CA VAL A 208 -6.90 -10.58 11.62
C VAL A 208 -7.93 -10.70 12.73
N ASP A 209 -7.57 -11.27 13.88
CA ASP A 209 -8.45 -11.46 15.02
C ASP A 209 -9.07 -10.14 15.50
N VAL A 210 -8.24 -9.11 15.66
CA VAL A 210 -8.68 -7.78 16.11
C VAL A 210 -9.61 -7.13 15.09
N VAL A 211 -9.24 -7.16 13.82
CA VAL A 211 -10.07 -6.53 12.77
C VAL A 211 -11.40 -7.25 12.66
N ARG A 212 -11.42 -8.59 12.56
CA ARG A 212 -12.65 -9.39 12.46
C ARG A 212 -13.52 -9.21 13.70
N GLY A 213 -12.93 -9.24 14.90
CA GLY A 213 -13.60 -9.04 16.17
C GLY A 213 -14.21 -7.65 16.37
N SER A 214 -13.77 -6.64 15.65
CA SER A 214 -14.29 -5.27 15.76
C SER A 214 -15.70 -5.09 15.15
N GLY A 215 -16.18 -6.07 14.40
CA GLY A 215 -17.53 -6.12 13.84
C GLY A 215 -17.78 -5.11 12.70
N GLY A 216 -19.06 -4.91 12.38
CA GLY A 216 -19.46 -4.08 11.24
C GLY A 216 -18.88 -4.63 9.92
N ASN A 217 -18.49 -3.74 9.01
CA ASN A 217 -17.91 -4.13 7.73
C ASN A 217 -16.56 -4.83 7.85
N ASN A 218 -15.88 -4.69 8.98
CA ASN A 218 -14.60 -5.33 9.22
C ASN A 218 -14.68 -6.87 9.27
N SER A 219 -15.86 -7.43 9.56
CA SER A 219 -16.09 -8.87 9.49
C SER A 219 -15.90 -9.46 8.09
N GLN A 220 -16.00 -8.61 7.04
CA GLN A 220 -15.87 -8.97 5.62
C GLN A 220 -14.84 -8.13 4.87
N ARG A 221 -14.11 -7.23 5.53
CA ARG A 221 -13.10 -6.37 4.90
C ARG A 221 -11.99 -7.19 4.28
N HIS A 222 -11.55 -6.81 3.08
CA HIS A 222 -10.31 -7.34 2.52
C HIS A 222 -9.12 -6.85 3.34
N LEU A 223 -8.22 -7.76 3.67
CA LEU A 223 -7.03 -7.52 4.48
C LEU A 223 -5.77 -7.78 3.66
N LEU A 224 -4.74 -7.00 3.91
CA LEU A 224 -3.43 -7.16 3.31
C LEU A 224 -2.45 -7.61 4.40
N ILE A 225 -1.88 -8.77 4.21
CA ILE A 225 -0.99 -9.44 5.17
C ILE A 225 0.45 -9.21 4.71
N ALA A 226 1.23 -8.52 5.52
CA ALA A 226 2.64 -8.30 5.21
C ALA A 226 3.41 -9.63 5.24
N SER A 227 4.34 -9.80 4.29
CA SER A 227 5.36 -10.83 4.38
C SER A 227 6.54 -10.35 5.24
N TYR A 228 7.37 -11.27 5.72
CA TYR A 228 8.53 -10.94 6.55
C TYR A 228 9.49 -9.99 5.80
N TRP A 229 9.72 -8.79 6.34
CA TRP A 229 10.40 -7.67 5.64
C TRP A 229 9.73 -7.26 4.32
N THR A 230 8.46 -7.58 4.09
CA THR A 230 7.79 -7.44 2.79
C THR A 230 8.60 -7.98 1.60
N SER A 231 9.46 -8.96 1.87
CA SER A 231 10.34 -9.55 0.86
C SER A 231 9.58 -10.56 0.00
N VAL A 232 9.80 -10.52 -1.32
CA VAL A 232 9.26 -11.49 -2.28
C VAL A 232 9.67 -12.91 -1.89
N GLU A 233 10.97 -13.15 -1.67
CA GLU A 233 11.51 -14.46 -1.28
C GLU A 233 10.84 -15.00 -0.01
N ARG A 234 10.64 -14.14 0.99
CA ARG A 234 10.08 -14.56 2.28
C ARG A 234 8.56 -14.68 2.28
N ALA A 235 7.88 -14.07 1.33
CA ALA A 235 6.47 -14.35 1.06
C ALA A 235 6.25 -15.76 0.53
N CYS A 236 7.23 -16.28 -0.21
CA CYS A 236 7.22 -17.63 -0.80
C CYS A 236 7.89 -18.68 0.10
N ASP A 237 8.37 -18.31 1.28
CA ASP A 237 9.00 -19.23 2.23
C ASP A 237 7.95 -20.12 2.90
N GLU A 238 8.27 -21.43 3.07
CA GLU A 238 7.35 -22.39 3.71
C GLU A 238 7.01 -22.07 5.17
N LEU A 239 7.83 -21.26 5.85
CA LEU A 239 7.58 -20.79 7.21
C LEU A 239 6.61 -19.60 7.28
N PHE A 240 6.41 -18.86 6.19
CA PHE A 240 5.38 -17.84 6.12
C PHE A 240 4.00 -18.50 6.07
N LYS A 241 3.15 -18.16 7.01
CA LYS A 241 1.78 -18.70 7.11
C LYS A 241 0.78 -17.58 7.05
N LEU A 242 -0.17 -17.69 6.11
CA LEU A 242 -1.34 -16.83 6.15
C LEU A 242 -2.13 -17.11 7.43
N PRO A 243 -2.66 -16.05 8.08
CA PRO A 243 -3.54 -16.21 9.22
C PRO A 243 -4.80 -17.02 8.91
N ASP A 244 -5.37 -17.65 9.93
CA ASP A 244 -6.73 -18.15 9.85
C ASP A 244 -7.70 -16.96 9.75
N ASP A 245 -8.45 -16.89 8.65
CA ASP A 245 -9.44 -15.85 8.41
C ASP A 245 -10.80 -16.44 8.07
N PRO A 246 -11.82 -16.28 8.95
CA PRO A 246 -13.16 -16.81 8.68
C PRO A 246 -13.85 -16.18 7.45
N ALA A 247 -13.39 -15.00 7.01
CA ALA A 247 -13.91 -14.36 5.81
C ALA A 247 -13.23 -14.83 4.52
N GLY A 248 -12.02 -15.40 4.61
CA GLY A 248 -11.22 -15.81 3.46
C GLY A 248 -10.87 -14.65 2.54
N ARG A 249 -10.70 -13.44 3.09
CA ARG A 249 -10.52 -12.20 2.31
C ARG A 249 -9.17 -11.55 2.60
N MET A 250 -8.09 -12.22 2.20
CA MET A 250 -6.72 -11.76 2.40
C MET A 250 -5.94 -11.72 1.09
N ALA A 251 -4.99 -10.78 1.01
CA ALA A 251 -3.92 -10.70 0.03
C ALA A 251 -2.57 -10.60 0.76
N VAL A 252 -1.47 -10.90 0.07
CA VAL A 252 -0.10 -10.79 0.60
C VAL A 252 0.54 -9.50 0.11
N SER A 253 1.19 -8.76 1.03
CA SER A 253 1.99 -7.57 0.73
C SER A 253 3.45 -7.94 0.57
N VAL A 254 4.04 -7.50 -0.55
CA VAL A 254 5.47 -7.54 -0.80
C VAL A 254 5.94 -6.19 -1.31
N HIS A 255 7.24 -5.87 -1.15
CA HIS A 255 7.87 -4.71 -1.76
C HIS A 255 8.96 -5.16 -2.74
N TYR A 256 9.19 -4.37 -3.77
CA TYR A 256 10.21 -4.69 -4.77
C TYR A 256 11.07 -3.47 -5.12
N TYR A 257 12.33 -3.55 -4.73
CA TYR A 257 13.36 -2.56 -5.03
C TYR A 257 14.59 -3.19 -5.68
N GLY A 258 14.42 -4.31 -6.38
CA GLY A 258 15.51 -5.04 -7.04
C GLY A 258 15.92 -4.47 -8.40
N PRO A 259 17.20 -4.43 -8.73
CA PRO A 259 18.34 -4.60 -7.84
C PRO A 259 18.59 -3.35 -6.99
N SER A 260 18.76 -3.53 -5.68
CA SER A 260 18.92 -2.40 -4.73
C SER A 260 20.12 -1.49 -5.05
N THR A 261 21.13 -2.01 -5.74
CA THR A 261 22.27 -1.22 -6.24
C THR A 261 21.87 -0.21 -7.31
N LEU A 262 20.80 -0.47 -8.07
CA LEU A 262 20.19 0.49 -8.99
C LEU A 262 19.22 1.41 -8.24
N THR A 263 18.29 0.84 -7.52
CA THR A 263 17.11 1.60 -7.05
C THR A 263 17.39 2.48 -5.84
N LEU A 264 18.31 2.09 -4.96
CA LEU A 264 18.56 2.75 -3.67
C LEU A 264 19.92 3.46 -3.57
N LEU A 265 20.93 3.07 -4.36
CA LEU A 265 22.25 3.67 -4.28
C LEU A 265 22.42 4.84 -5.24
N SER A 266 22.80 6.00 -4.69
CA SER A 266 23.28 7.17 -5.46
C SER A 266 24.80 7.19 -5.64
N ALA A 267 25.53 6.42 -4.82
CA ALA A 267 26.98 6.24 -4.86
C ALA A 267 27.34 4.85 -4.31
N ASP A 268 28.57 4.41 -4.56
CA ASP A 268 29.08 3.14 -4.05
C ASP A 268 28.99 3.10 -2.51
N ALA A 269 28.56 1.96 -1.99
CA ALA A 269 28.44 1.68 -0.56
C ALA A 269 29.25 0.42 -0.21
N SER A 270 29.42 0.15 1.09
CA SER A 270 30.16 -1.02 1.57
C SER A 270 29.54 -2.35 1.12
N TRP A 271 28.23 -2.37 0.83
CA TRP A 271 27.47 -3.55 0.44
C TRP A 271 27.22 -3.65 -1.07
N GLY A 272 27.57 -2.65 -1.88
CA GLY A 272 27.38 -2.72 -3.33
C GLY A 272 27.89 -1.51 -4.09
N LYS A 273 28.10 -1.70 -5.39
CA LYS A 273 28.41 -0.63 -6.34
C LYS A 273 27.13 -0.07 -6.93
N ALA A 274 26.99 1.25 -6.93
CA ALA A 274 25.85 1.93 -7.52
C ALA A 274 25.75 1.62 -9.01
N LYS A 275 24.63 1.02 -9.43
CA LYS A 275 24.29 0.77 -10.83
C LYS A 275 23.58 1.99 -11.41
N THR A 276 23.85 2.32 -12.68
CA THR A 276 23.32 3.50 -13.33
C THR A 276 22.55 3.21 -14.61
N ASP A 277 22.51 1.95 -15.03
CA ASP A 277 21.87 1.46 -16.24
C ASP A 277 20.88 0.35 -15.93
N TRP A 278 19.92 0.17 -16.82
CA TRP A 278 18.87 -0.85 -16.76
C TRP A 278 18.52 -1.35 -18.16
N GLY A 279 18.06 -2.60 -18.25
CA GLY A 279 17.49 -3.17 -19.48
C GLY A 279 18.40 -4.18 -20.17
N SER A 280 19.42 -4.71 -19.49
CA SER A 280 20.17 -5.87 -19.98
C SER A 280 19.37 -7.18 -19.84
N ASP A 281 19.74 -8.20 -20.62
CA ASP A 281 19.11 -9.53 -20.51
C ASP A 281 19.21 -10.09 -19.07
N ALA A 282 20.28 -9.79 -18.34
CA ALA A 282 20.44 -10.19 -16.95
C ALA A 282 19.47 -9.46 -16.01
N ASP A 283 19.20 -8.19 -16.25
CA ASP A 283 18.24 -7.41 -15.49
C ASP A 283 16.82 -7.97 -15.65
N TYR A 284 16.44 -8.27 -16.89
CA TYR A 284 15.12 -8.87 -17.14
C TYR A 284 15.03 -10.31 -16.63
N ALA A 285 16.10 -11.07 -16.67
CA ALA A 285 16.13 -12.42 -16.10
C ALA A 285 15.92 -12.38 -14.57
N GLU A 286 16.58 -11.44 -13.86
CA GLU A 286 16.40 -11.25 -12.42
C GLU A 286 14.99 -10.77 -12.09
N LEU A 287 14.48 -9.76 -12.81
CA LEU A 287 13.12 -9.26 -12.64
C LEU A 287 12.08 -10.38 -12.80
N ASN A 288 12.16 -11.12 -13.90
CA ASN A 288 11.22 -12.20 -14.16
C ASN A 288 11.30 -13.30 -13.10
N MET A 289 12.49 -13.71 -12.67
CA MET A 289 12.67 -14.71 -11.62
C MET A 289 11.88 -14.37 -10.35
N TRP A 290 11.90 -13.11 -9.90
CA TRP A 290 11.18 -12.69 -8.70
C TRP A 290 9.66 -12.68 -8.89
N PHE A 291 9.19 -12.23 -10.04
CA PHE A 291 7.75 -12.18 -10.29
C PHE A 291 7.17 -13.53 -10.70
N ASP A 292 7.93 -14.40 -11.37
CA ASP A 292 7.56 -15.80 -11.61
C ASP A 292 7.41 -16.56 -10.28
N MET A 293 8.30 -16.32 -9.30
CA MET A 293 8.18 -16.89 -7.96
C MET A 293 6.87 -16.49 -7.26
N LEU A 294 6.47 -15.21 -7.35
CA LEU A 294 5.18 -14.75 -6.80
C LEU A 294 3.98 -15.38 -7.52
N GLU A 295 4.06 -15.52 -8.84
CA GLU A 295 3.03 -16.17 -9.65
C GLU A 295 2.86 -17.63 -9.25
N GLU A 296 3.95 -18.42 -9.29
CA GLU A 296 3.96 -19.87 -9.05
C GLU A 296 3.63 -20.22 -7.59
N ASP A 297 4.17 -19.45 -6.62
CA ASP A 297 4.04 -19.80 -5.20
C ASP A 297 2.83 -19.20 -4.51
N LEU A 298 2.26 -18.12 -5.02
CA LEU A 298 1.11 -17.45 -4.41
C LEU A 298 -0.07 -17.31 -5.38
N ILE A 299 0.09 -16.62 -6.50
CA ILE A 299 -1.03 -16.20 -7.34
C ILE A 299 -1.74 -17.42 -7.98
N ASP A 300 -0.98 -18.36 -8.54
CA ASP A 300 -1.51 -19.59 -9.13
C ASP A 300 -2.18 -20.51 -8.09
N LYS A 301 -1.83 -20.34 -6.81
CA LYS A 301 -2.47 -21.03 -5.68
C LYS A 301 -3.70 -20.29 -5.16
N GLY A 302 -4.11 -19.20 -5.82
CA GLY A 302 -5.28 -18.40 -5.46
C GLY A 302 -5.04 -17.39 -4.34
N ILE A 303 -3.79 -17.09 -4.01
CA ILE A 303 -3.40 -16.08 -3.02
C ILE A 303 -3.06 -14.79 -3.74
N PRO A 304 -3.90 -13.73 -3.63
CA PRO A 304 -3.66 -12.45 -4.30
C PRO A 304 -2.41 -11.75 -3.73
N VAL A 305 -1.68 -11.04 -4.57
CA VAL A 305 -0.47 -10.30 -4.19
C VAL A 305 -0.62 -8.82 -4.52
N ILE A 306 -0.20 -7.97 -3.60
CA ILE A 306 -0.03 -6.53 -3.81
C ILE A 306 1.46 -6.21 -3.61
N VAL A 307 2.09 -5.62 -4.64
CA VAL A 307 3.43 -5.03 -4.50
C VAL A 307 3.23 -3.64 -3.90
N GLY A 308 3.19 -3.57 -2.57
CA GLY A 308 2.81 -2.37 -1.80
C GLY A 308 3.75 -1.19 -2.01
N GLU A 309 5.01 -1.47 -2.39
CA GLU A 309 5.98 -0.46 -2.76
C GLU A 309 6.92 -0.95 -3.86
N TYR A 310 7.18 -0.08 -4.83
CA TYR A 310 8.28 -0.18 -5.76
C TYR A 310 8.68 1.22 -6.23
N GLY A 311 9.95 1.43 -6.54
CA GLY A 311 10.46 2.73 -6.98
C GLY A 311 11.93 2.70 -7.30
N CYS A 312 12.40 3.63 -8.12
CA CYS A 312 13.81 3.77 -8.50
C CYS A 312 14.28 5.18 -8.19
N PHE A 313 15.19 5.33 -7.23
CA PHE A 313 15.67 6.59 -6.71
C PHE A 313 17.14 6.85 -7.08
N GLY A 314 17.62 8.05 -6.73
CA GLY A 314 19.01 8.47 -6.87
C GLY A 314 19.28 9.34 -8.10
N ASP A 315 20.12 10.37 -7.87
CA ASP A 315 20.45 11.39 -8.87
C ASP A 315 21.56 10.95 -9.85
N ASN A 316 22.18 9.78 -9.59
CA ASN A 316 23.24 9.21 -10.44
C ASN A 316 22.70 8.49 -11.68
N LYS A 317 21.39 8.37 -11.83
CA LYS A 317 20.72 7.74 -12.99
C LYS A 317 19.97 8.76 -13.80
N THR A 318 19.88 8.52 -15.11
CA THR A 318 19.01 9.36 -15.94
C THR A 318 17.55 9.09 -15.60
N ARG A 319 16.71 10.04 -15.97
CA ARG A 319 15.26 9.91 -15.79
C ARG A 319 14.70 8.74 -16.59
N GLU A 320 15.18 8.55 -17.80
CA GLU A 320 14.76 7.48 -18.71
C GLU A 320 15.03 6.10 -18.11
N VAL A 321 16.18 5.91 -17.46
CA VAL A 321 16.49 4.65 -16.74
C VAL A 321 15.51 4.41 -15.61
N ARG A 322 15.20 5.42 -14.80
CA ARG A 322 14.22 5.27 -13.71
C ARG A 322 12.82 4.96 -14.23
N GLN A 323 12.40 5.66 -15.29
CA GLN A 323 11.09 5.43 -15.90
C GLN A 323 10.97 4.04 -16.51
N GLN A 324 11.98 3.61 -17.28
CA GLN A 324 11.98 2.28 -17.87
C GLN A 324 11.89 1.19 -16.80
N TRP A 325 12.69 1.30 -15.74
CA TRP A 325 12.61 0.36 -14.62
C TRP A 325 11.22 0.34 -13.98
N THR A 326 10.63 1.53 -13.79
CA THR A 326 9.28 1.64 -13.19
C THR A 326 8.21 0.97 -14.06
N LEU A 327 8.25 1.17 -15.37
CA LEU A 327 7.34 0.53 -16.32
C LEU A 327 7.52 -0.98 -16.35
N ASP A 328 8.78 -1.46 -16.40
CA ASP A 328 9.10 -2.87 -16.47
C ASP A 328 8.64 -3.63 -15.23
N VAL A 329 8.85 -3.05 -14.03
CA VAL A 329 8.37 -3.64 -12.77
C VAL A 329 6.85 -3.64 -12.70
N ALA A 330 6.21 -2.53 -13.05
CA ALA A 330 4.74 -2.46 -13.06
C ALA A 330 4.13 -3.51 -14.01
N ASN A 331 4.70 -3.65 -15.22
CA ASN A 331 4.27 -4.63 -16.18
C ASN A 331 4.53 -6.08 -15.71
N ALA A 332 5.71 -6.34 -15.14
CA ALA A 332 6.05 -7.67 -14.60
C ALA A 332 5.09 -8.10 -13.49
N ALA A 333 4.71 -7.18 -12.60
CA ALA A 333 3.74 -7.42 -11.53
C ALA A 333 2.32 -7.62 -12.09
N TYR A 334 1.84 -6.64 -12.86
CA TYR A 334 0.44 -6.62 -13.30
C TYR A 334 0.10 -7.74 -14.29
N SER A 335 1.00 -8.06 -15.21
CA SER A 335 0.79 -9.16 -16.16
C SER A 335 0.64 -10.53 -15.49
N ARG A 336 1.22 -10.72 -14.30
CA ARG A 336 1.10 -11.92 -13.47
C ARG A 336 -0.04 -11.87 -12.45
N GLY A 337 -0.84 -10.78 -12.44
CA GLY A 337 -2.01 -10.65 -11.58
C GLY A 337 -1.79 -9.98 -10.24
N ALA A 338 -0.59 -9.46 -9.96
CA ALA A 338 -0.34 -8.61 -8.79
C ALA A 338 -0.74 -7.15 -9.05
N CYS A 339 -1.05 -6.39 -8.00
CA CYS A 339 -1.29 -4.95 -8.06
C CYS A 339 -0.03 -4.19 -7.63
N PRO A 340 0.69 -3.50 -8.54
CA PRO A 340 1.86 -2.71 -8.18
C PRO A 340 1.46 -1.30 -7.72
N ILE A 341 2.06 -0.82 -6.60
CA ILE A 341 1.80 0.49 -6.01
C ILE A 341 3.09 1.29 -5.95
N LEU A 342 3.22 2.29 -6.83
CA LEU A 342 4.39 3.13 -6.95
C LEU A 342 4.65 3.92 -5.65
N TRP A 343 5.89 3.91 -5.15
CA TRP A 343 6.29 4.74 -4.02
C TRP A 343 6.54 6.18 -4.50
N ASP A 344 5.70 7.12 -4.02
CA ASP A 344 5.82 8.53 -4.33
C ASP A 344 5.99 9.38 -3.06
N THR A 345 6.96 10.28 -3.09
CA THR A 345 7.31 11.18 -1.99
C THR A 345 7.42 12.62 -2.50
N PRO A 346 7.57 13.62 -1.62
CA PRO A 346 7.84 14.99 -2.04
C PRO A 346 9.05 15.07 -3.01
N GLY A 347 8.82 15.63 -4.19
CA GLY A 347 9.83 15.69 -5.27
C GLY A 347 9.84 14.46 -6.19
N GLY A 348 8.92 13.50 -6.01
CA GLY A 348 8.68 12.38 -6.91
C GLY A 348 7.94 12.77 -8.19
N GLU A 349 7.07 11.88 -8.65
CA GLU A 349 6.33 12.10 -9.92
C GLU A 349 5.21 13.15 -9.79
N PHE A 350 4.65 13.30 -8.57
CA PHE A 350 3.58 14.22 -8.29
C PHE A 350 4.07 15.49 -7.57
N ASN A 351 3.83 16.64 -8.16
CA ASN A 351 4.09 17.91 -7.50
C ASN A 351 2.98 18.27 -6.53
N ARG A 352 3.23 18.06 -5.24
CA ARG A 352 2.24 18.24 -4.17
C ARG A 352 1.81 19.69 -3.96
N TYR A 353 2.68 20.68 -4.29
CA TYR A 353 2.35 22.11 -4.18
C TYR A 353 1.43 22.59 -5.30
N ARG A 354 1.53 21.99 -6.49
CA ARG A 354 0.74 22.34 -7.67
C ARG A 354 -0.44 21.39 -7.89
N ALA A 355 -0.48 20.30 -7.17
CA ALA A 355 -1.46 19.20 -7.29
C ALA A 355 -1.56 18.64 -8.73
N ILE A 356 -0.41 18.44 -9.38
CA ILE A 356 -0.31 17.91 -10.75
C ILE A 356 0.88 16.94 -10.87
N TYR A 357 0.82 16.04 -11.84
CA TYR A 357 1.98 15.30 -12.29
C TYR A 357 2.88 16.18 -13.13
N GLU A 358 4.21 16.12 -12.87
CA GLU A 358 5.19 16.87 -13.66
C GLU A 358 5.36 16.28 -15.06
N ARG A 359 4.98 15.02 -15.25
CA ARG A 359 5.07 14.28 -16.51
C ARG A 359 3.82 13.43 -16.71
N PRO A 360 2.71 14.05 -17.13
CA PRO A 360 1.45 13.33 -17.30
C PRO A 360 1.55 12.21 -18.36
N GLU A 361 2.36 12.39 -19.41
CA GLU A 361 2.59 11.39 -20.45
C GLU A 361 3.21 10.09 -19.94
N PHE A 362 4.13 10.19 -18.98
CA PHE A 362 4.71 9.01 -18.32
C PHE A 362 3.66 8.30 -17.43
N ILE A 363 2.85 9.08 -16.75
CA ILE A 363 1.78 8.52 -15.89
C ILE A 363 0.70 7.85 -16.74
N GLU A 364 0.33 8.44 -17.88
CA GLU A 364 -0.59 7.81 -18.84
C GLU A 364 -0.03 6.48 -19.36
N GLU A 365 1.26 6.44 -19.73
CA GLU A 365 1.92 5.20 -20.13
C GLU A 365 1.90 4.15 -19.02
N LEU A 366 2.24 4.57 -17.79
CA LEU A 366 2.28 3.68 -16.64
C LEU A 366 0.90 3.07 -16.32
N VAL A 367 -0.13 3.89 -16.22
CA VAL A 367 -1.47 3.38 -15.86
C VAL A 367 -2.12 2.58 -16.99
N SER A 368 -1.74 2.81 -18.26
CA SER A 368 -2.23 2.02 -19.41
C SER A 368 -1.81 0.55 -19.37
N ILE A 369 -0.86 0.17 -18.50
CA ILE A 369 -0.50 -1.23 -18.25
C ILE A 369 -1.73 -2.04 -17.72
N ALA A 370 -2.69 -1.36 -17.09
CA ALA A 370 -3.89 -1.98 -16.54
C ALA A 370 -5.11 -1.96 -17.50
N ASP A 371 -4.99 -1.36 -18.67
CA ASP A 371 -6.03 -1.32 -19.70
C ASP A 371 -6.05 -2.65 -20.50
#